data_0308f5ffb5ef52c5e713317b4131cb2b
#
_entry.id   0308f5ffb5ef52c5e713317b4131cb2b
#
_cell.length_a   1.000
_cell.length_b   1.000
_cell.length_c   1.000
_cell.angle_alpha   90.00
_cell.angle_beta   90.00
_cell.angle_gamma   90.00
#
_symmetry.space_group_name_H-M   'P 1'
#
loop_
_entity.id
_entity.type
_entity.pdbx_description
1 polymer ?
#
loop_
_entity_poly.entity_id
_entity_poly.type
_entity_poly.pdbx_seq_one_letter_code
_entity_poly.pdbx_strand_id
1 'polypeptide(L)'
;NRFAIEVIKEIRRQVGNDFAVIMRFSQFKPSDYNYKLAKNPQELEAWLTPLVDAGIDIIHASQRRFWEPEFEDSDLNFAGWAKKVTGAPTITVGSVGLSGDFFGAFAGESSQPTSLEELNRRFDRGDFDLVAVGRPLLSDPNWVAKIKAGKTEELKGFSKEALGQLVLE
;
A
#
# COMPACT_ATOMS: atom_id res chain seq x y z
N ASN A 1 0.10 12.03 17.69
CA ASN A 1 1.30 11.19 17.41
C ASN A 1 2.04 10.67 18.66
N ARG A 2 1.90 11.29 19.86
CA ARG A 2 2.75 10.99 21.03
C ARG A 2 2.88 9.49 21.32
N PHE A 3 1.76 8.77 21.45
CA PHE A 3 1.76 7.33 21.72
C PHE A 3 2.53 6.53 20.67
N ALA A 4 2.27 6.79 19.37
CA ALA A 4 2.96 6.08 18.29
C ALA A 4 4.48 6.35 18.30
N ILE A 5 4.89 7.60 18.56
CA ILE A 5 6.29 8.00 18.68
C ILE A 5 6.98 7.24 19.83
N GLU A 6 6.35 7.14 20.99
CA GLU A 6 6.89 6.41 22.15
C GLU A 6 7.05 4.91 21.83
N VAL A 7 6.07 4.30 21.16
CA VAL A 7 6.15 2.89 20.72
C VAL A 7 7.27 2.67 19.72
N ILE A 8 7.39 3.54 18.69
CA ILE A 8 8.45 3.43 17.68
C ILE A 8 9.83 3.55 18.31
N LYS A 9 10.03 4.54 19.19
CA LYS A 9 11.30 4.73 19.90
C LYS A 9 11.67 3.52 20.76
N GLU A 10 10.68 2.93 21.44
CA GLU A 10 10.93 1.72 22.23
C GLU A 10 11.26 0.50 21.36
N ILE A 11 10.54 0.30 20.24
CA ILE A 11 10.88 -0.74 19.26
C ILE A 11 12.33 -0.53 18.78
N ARG A 12 12.68 0.68 18.35
CA ARG A 12 14.02 1.00 17.85
C ARG A 12 15.11 0.74 18.90
N ARG A 13 14.84 1.10 20.16
CA ARG A 13 15.75 0.84 21.27
C ARG A 13 16.00 -0.66 21.48
N GLN A 14 14.99 -1.52 21.25
CA GLN A 14 15.09 -2.96 21.43
C GLN A 14 15.79 -3.67 20.25
N VAL A 15 15.49 -3.24 19.01
CA VAL A 15 15.97 -3.94 17.82
C VAL A 15 17.26 -3.35 17.23
N GLY A 16 17.68 -2.14 17.66
CA GLY A 16 18.85 -1.46 17.11
C GLY A 16 18.61 -0.83 15.74
N ASN A 17 19.66 -0.31 15.11
CA ASN A 17 19.56 0.44 13.85
C ASN A 17 19.59 -0.45 12.60
N ASP A 18 20.09 -1.68 12.72
CA ASP A 18 20.25 -2.59 11.59
C ASP A 18 18.98 -3.42 11.27
N PHE A 19 17.93 -3.23 12.07
CA PHE A 19 16.65 -3.93 11.87
C PHE A 19 15.62 -2.98 11.26
N ALA A 20 15.05 -3.36 10.11
CA ALA A 20 14.06 -2.53 9.42
C ALA A 20 12.75 -2.42 10.21
N VAL A 21 12.32 -1.19 10.50
CA VAL A 21 11.03 -0.89 11.13
C VAL A 21 10.09 -0.31 10.09
N ILE A 22 9.07 -1.08 9.73
CA ILE A 22 8.05 -0.70 8.75
C ILE A 22 6.76 -0.41 9.49
N MET A 23 6.15 0.74 9.25
CA MET A 23 4.85 1.06 9.83
C MET A 23 3.80 1.30 8.75
N ARG A 24 2.65 0.63 8.89
CA ARG A 24 1.52 0.77 7.96
C ARG A 24 0.53 1.80 8.48
N PHE A 25 0.18 2.73 7.62
CA PHE A 25 -0.80 3.78 7.88
C PHE A 25 -1.97 3.72 6.92
N SER A 26 -3.09 4.29 7.34
CA SER A 26 -4.26 4.54 6.51
C SER A 26 -4.77 5.96 6.75
N GLN A 27 -5.08 6.68 5.68
CA GLN A 27 -5.75 7.99 5.76
C GLN A 27 -7.23 7.84 6.10
N PHE A 28 -7.86 6.80 5.59
CA PHE A 28 -9.29 6.53 5.75
C PHE A 28 -9.59 5.62 6.95
N LYS A 29 -10.84 5.60 7.35
CA LYS A 29 -11.38 4.63 8.32
C LYS A 29 -12.08 3.49 7.58
N PRO A 30 -12.09 2.26 8.12
CA PRO A 30 -12.86 1.16 7.52
C PRO A 30 -14.36 1.46 7.38
N SER A 31 -14.90 2.29 8.24
CA SER A 31 -16.31 2.73 8.22
C SER A 31 -16.57 3.94 7.31
N ASP A 32 -15.53 4.62 6.84
CA ASP A 32 -15.65 5.83 6.01
C ASP A 32 -14.40 6.03 5.17
N TYR A 33 -14.50 5.68 3.89
CA TYR A 33 -13.42 5.86 2.92
C TYR A 33 -13.13 7.31 2.54
N ASN A 34 -14.08 8.20 2.75
CA ASN A 34 -13.90 9.64 2.45
C ASN A 34 -13.20 10.37 3.61
N TYR A 35 -13.13 9.72 4.77
CA TYR A 35 -12.38 10.31 5.88
C TYR A 35 -10.90 10.43 5.54
N LYS A 36 -10.34 11.62 5.79
CA LYS A 36 -8.89 11.87 5.69
C LYS A 36 -8.36 12.40 7.02
N LEU A 37 -7.32 11.74 7.52
CA LEU A 37 -6.61 12.17 8.73
C LEU A 37 -5.85 13.47 8.47
N ALA A 38 -5.15 13.54 7.33
CA ALA A 38 -4.51 14.74 6.81
C ALA A 38 -5.25 15.22 5.56
N LYS A 39 -5.66 16.48 5.53
CA LYS A 39 -6.51 17.05 4.47
C LYS A 39 -5.70 17.73 3.35
N ASN A 40 -4.43 17.97 3.61
CA ASN A 40 -3.49 18.63 2.70
C ASN A 40 -2.05 18.12 2.93
N PRO A 41 -1.11 18.45 2.03
CA PRO A 41 0.28 18.02 2.16
C PRO A 41 0.96 18.48 3.46
N GLN A 42 0.65 19.67 3.95
CA GLN A 42 1.25 20.23 5.17
C GLN A 42 0.81 19.46 6.42
N GLU A 43 -0.46 19.09 6.50
CA GLU A 43 -0.98 18.24 7.58
C GLU A 43 -0.38 16.83 7.50
N LEU A 44 -0.16 16.31 6.28
CA LEU A 44 0.47 15.01 6.07
C LEU A 44 1.93 15.01 6.54
N GLU A 45 2.68 16.04 6.20
CA GLU A 45 4.06 16.24 6.66
C GLU A 45 4.13 16.32 8.18
N ALA A 46 3.30 17.17 8.79
CA ALA A 46 3.23 17.32 10.25
C ALA A 46 2.81 16.03 10.97
N TRP A 47 2.08 15.16 10.30
CA TRP A 47 1.72 13.85 10.83
C TRP A 47 2.85 12.83 10.69
N LEU A 48 3.43 12.66 9.50
CA LEU A 48 4.35 11.55 9.18
C LEU A 48 5.80 11.82 9.58
N THR A 49 6.31 13.05 9.41
CA THR A 49 7.71 13.37 9.68
C THR A 49 8.14 13.02 11.12
N PRO A 50 7.36 13.36 12.17
CA PRO A 50 7.75 12.97 13.53
C PRO A 50 7.79 11.46 13.79
N LEU A 51 7.08 10.66 12.99
CA LEU A 51 7.09 9.19 13.08
C LEU A 51 8.34 8.61 12.42
N VAL A 52 8.76 9.18 11.29
CA VAL A 52 10.03 8.84 10.62
C VAL A 52 11.20 9.22 11.52
N ASP A 53 11.20 10.43 12.09
CA ASP A 53 12.24 10.90 13.03
C ASP A 53 12.34 10.03 14.29
N ALA A 54 11.23 9.39 14.67
CA ALA A 54 11.20 8.46 15.80
C ALA A 54 11.84 7.10 15.50
N GLY A 55 12.10 6.78 14.21
CA GLY A 55 12.81 5.57 13.81
C GLY A 55 12.08 4.63 12.86
N ILE A 56 11.09 5.09 12.10
CA ILE A 56 10.52 4.32 10.99
C ILE A 56 11.46 4.41 9.80
N ASP A 57 11.81 3.27 9.21
CA ASP A 57 12.64 3.18 8.00
C ASP A 57 11.79 3.22 6.72
N ILE A 58 10.61 2.59 6.74
CA ILE A 58 9.76 2.49 5.56
C ILE A 58 8.30 2.75 5.94
N ILE A 59 7.62 3.59 5.17
CA ILE A 59 6.18 3.84 5.29
C ILE A 59 5.41 2.91 4.37
N HIS A 60 4.52 2.08 4.92
CA HIS A 60 3.57 1.29 4.14
C HIS A 60 2.23 2.04 4.04
N ALA A 61 2.01 2.70 2.93
CA ALA A 61 0.84 3.54 2.68
C ALA A 61 -0.37 2.70 2.25
N SER A 62 -1.30 2.46 3.17
CA SER A 62 -2.52 1.69 2.90
C SER A 62 -3.55 2.55 2.16
N GLN A 63 -3.95 2.12 0.97
CA GLN A 63 -4.90 2.81 0.09
C GLN A 63 -5.99 1.85 -0.40
N ARG A 64 -7.13 2.43 -0.79
CA ARG A 64 -8.20 1.69 -1.46
C ARG A 64 -7.75 1.23 -2.85
N ARG A 65 -7.24 2.18 -3.65
CA ARG A 65 -6.71 1.96 -4.99
C ARG A 65 -5.43 2.77 -5.17
N PHE A 66 -4.35 2.15 -5.63
CA PHE A 66 -3.04 2.80 -5.75
C PHE A 66 -3.00 3.92 -6.79
N TRP A 67 -3.95 3.93 -7.74
CA TRP A 67 -4.02 4.93 -8.82
C TRP A 67 -4.85 6.15 -8.45
N GLU A 68 -5.57 6.14 -7.34
CA GLU A 68 -6.33 7.29 -6.87
C GLU A 68 -5.42 8.38 -6.31
N PRO A 69 -5.58 9.66 -6.74
CA PRO A 69 -4.84 10.77 -6.16
C PRO A 69 -5.17 10.96 -4.68
N GLU A 70 -4.18 11.35 -3.88
CA GLU A 70 -4.43 11.63 -2.47
C GLU A 70 -5.01 13.02 -2.24
N PHE A 71 -4.48 14.03 -2.93
CA PHE A 71 -4.92 15.43 -2.83
C PHE A 71 -5.26 15.97 -4.21
N GLU A 72 -6.10 17.02 -4.25
CA GLU A 72 -6.38 17.80 -5.46
C GLU A 72 -5.10 18.39 -6.05
N ASP A 73 -5.12 18.74 -7.32
CA ASP A 73 -3.99 19.33 -8.07
C ASP A 73 -2.74 18.44 -8.21
N SER A 74 -2.83 17.16 -7.92
CA SER A 74 -1.73 16.21 -8.10
C SER A 74 -2.24 14.80 -8.35
N ASP A 75 -1.57 14.05 -9.23
CA ASP A 75 -1.87 12.62 -9.45
C ASP A 75 -1.13 11.68 -8.50
N LEU A 76 -0.32 12.22 -7.57
CA LEU A 76 0.37 11.41 -6.57
C LEU A 76 -0.64 10.75 -5.63
N ASN A 77 -0.45 9.45 -5.43
CA ASN A 77 -1.19 8.68 -4.45
C ASN A 77 -0.64 8.90 -3.03
N PHE A 78 -1.22 8.26 -2.03
CA PHE A 78 -0.79 8.41 -0.64
C PHE A 78 0.68 8.01 -0.42
N ALA A 79 1.16 6.93 -1.07
CA ALA A 79 2.57 6.52 -0.98
C ALA A 79 3.50 7.59 -1.58
N GLY A 80 3.13 8.14 -2.75
CA GLY A 80 3.90 9.19 -3.40
C GLY A 80 3.97 10.48 -2.59
N TRP A 81 2.86 10.88 -1.98
CA TRP A 81 2.85 12.02 -1.08
C TRP A 81 3.63 11.78 0.21
N ALA A 82 3.49 10.58 0.83
CA ALA A 82 4.26 10.23 2.01
C ALA A 82 5.77 10.29 1.75
N LYS A 83 6.22 9.75 0.61
CA LYS A 83 7.62 9.85 0.16
C LYS A 83 8.05 11.30 -0.06
N LYS A 84 7.21 12.09 -0.74
CA LYS A 84 7.51 13.49 -1.07
C LYS A 84 7.70 14.37 0.17
N VAL A 85 6.86 14.20 1.20
CA VAL A 85 6.90 15.05 2.41
C VAL A 85 7.90 14.57 3.44
N THR A 86 8.26 13.28 3.48
CA THR A 86 9.17 12.73 4.50
C THR A 86 10.55 12.39 3.99
N GLY A 87 10.71 12.15 2.68
CA GLY A 87 11.93 11.58 2.09
C GLY A 87 12.16 10.10 2.40
N ALA A 88 11.32 9.47 3.23
CA ALA A 88 11.45 8.06 3.57
C ALA A 88 11.00 7.14 2.42
N PRO A 89 11.60 5.95 2.26
CA PRO A 89 11.11 4.94 1.35
C PRO A 89 9.66 4.55 1.64
N THR A 90 8.90 4.26 0.58
CA THR A 90 7.48 3.93 0.72
C THR A 90 7.08 2.64 0.00
N ILE A 91 6.09 1.97 0.57
CA ILE A 91 5.41 0.83 -0.04
C ILE A 91 3.99 1.27 -0.42
N THR A 92 3.64 1.16 -1.69
CA THR A 92 2.26 1.34 -2.14
C THR A 92 1.48 0.04 -2.07
N VAL A 93 0.17 0.12 -1.86
CA VAL A 93 -0.78 -1.00 -1.90
C VAL A 93 -2.17 -0.47 -2.27
N GLY A 94 -3.02 -1.32 -2.77
CA GLY A 94 -4.42 -1.03 -3.06
C GLY A 94 -4.83 -1.49 -4.45
N SER A 95 -5.56 -2.57 -4.53
CA SER A 95 -6.08 -3.17 -5.77
C SER A 95 -5.03 -3.41 -6.87
N VAL A 96 -3.77 -3.68 -6.48
CA VAL A 96 -2.69 -3.97 -7.44
C VAL A 96 -3.05 -5.22 -8.25
N GLY A 97 -3.11 -5.08 -9.58
CA GLY A 97 -3.44 -6.16 -10.52
C GLY A 97 -4.89 -6.63 -10.47
N LEU A 98 -5.81 -5.90 -9.82
CA LEU A 98 -7.22 -6.24 -9.68
C LEU A 98 -8.14 -5.05 -9.99
N SER A 99 -9.28 -5.34 -10.62
CA SER A 99 -10.30 -4.34 -10.97
C SER A 99 -11.09 -3.81 -9.77
N GLY A 100 -11.31 -4.65 -8.74
CA GLY A 100 -12.13 -4.34 -7.58
C GLY A 100 -11.33 -4.03 -6.32
N ASP A 101 -11.93 -3.30 -5.41
CA ASP A 101 -11.33 -3.01 -4.11
C ASP A 101 -11.62 -4.08 -3.04
N PHE A 102 -11.07 -3.86 -1.85
CA PHE A 102 -11.15 -4.83 -0.76
C PHE A 102 -12.57 -5.00 -0.21
N PHE A 103 -13.35 -3.93 -0.10
CA PHE A 103 -14.70 -4.02 0.47
C PHE A 103 -15.72 -4.59 -0.50
N GLY A 104 -15.60 -4.29 -1.79
CA GLY A 104 -16.37 -4.98 -2.83
C GLY A 104 -16.15 -6.49 -2.76
N ALA A 105 -14.90 -6.93 -2.57
CA ALA A 105 -14.58 -8.34 -2.40
C ALA A 105 -15.25 -8.97 -1.15
N PHE A 106 -15.32 -8.25 -0.02
CA PHE A 106 -16.03 -8.72 1.18
C PHE A 106 -17.56 -8.73 0.99
N ALA A 107 -18.09 -7.82 0.17
CA ALA A 107 -19.48 -7.82 -0.24
C ALA A 107 -19.83 -8.94 -1.24
N GLY A 108 -18.83 -9.74 -1.68
CA GLY A 108 -19.01 -10.85 -2.60
C GLY A 108 -18.75 -10.50 -4.08
N GLU A 109 -18.20 -9.31 -4.36
CA GLU A 109 -17.80 -8.93 -5.71
C GLU A 109 -16.51 -9.65 -6.11
N SER A 110 -16.49 -10.22 -7.32
CA SER A 110 -15.28 -10.76 -7.92
C SER A 110 -14.45 -9.65 -8.55
N SER A 111 -13.13 -9.78 -8.49
CA SER A 111 -12.19 -8.87 -9.13
C SER A 111 -11.44 -9.57 -10.25
N GLN A 112 -11.41 -8.95 -11.42
CA GLN A 112 -10.69 -9.47 -12.59
C GLN A 112 -9.24 -8.97 -12.58
N PRO A 113 -8.30 -9.69 -13.22
CA PRO A 113 -6.96 -9.19 -13.46
C PRO A 113 -7.00 -7.88 -14.26
N THR A 114 -6.09 -6.96 -13.94
CA THR A 114 -5.93 -5.69 -14.66
C THR A 114 -4.47 -5.47 -15.05
N SER A 115 -4.25 -4.58 -16.05
CA SER A 115 -2.92 -4.16 -16.47
C SER A 115 -2.12 -3.56 -15.31
N LEU A 116 -0.81 -3.77 -15.33
CA LEU A 116 0.16 -3.16 -14.42
C LEU A 116 0.84 -1.92 -15.01
N GLU A 117 0.43 -1.46 -16.18
CA GLU A 117 1.08 -0.32 -16.86
C GLU A 117 1.08 0.95 -16.00
N GLU A 118 -0.05 1.26 -15.36
CA GLU A 118 -0.14 2.43 -14.48
C GLU A 118 0.72 2.28 -13.22
N LEU A 119 0.82 1.06 -12.68
CA LEU A 119 1.72 0.77 -11.57
C LEU A 119 3.19 0.99 -11.97
N ASN A 120 3.59 0.46 -13.13
CA ASN A 120 4.93 0.58 -13.66
C ASN A 120 5.26 2.05 -13.97
N ARG A 121 4.35 2.79 -14.63
CA ARG A 121 4.51 4.21 -14.89
C ARG A 121 4.80 5.02 -13.63
N ARG A 122 4.06 4.76 -12.55
CA ARG A 122 4.26 5.44 -11.27
C ARG A 122 5.55 5.02 -10.59
N PHE A 123 5.90 3.75 -10.66
CA PHE A 123 7.16 3.23 -10.12
C PHE A 123 8.37 3.84 -10.85
N ASP A 124 8.35 3.87 -12.18
CA ASP A 124 9.42 4.45 -12.99
C ASP A 124 9.58 5.97 -12.76
N ARG A 125 8.48 6.65 -12.44
CA ARG A 125 8.49 8.06 -12.03
C ARG A 125 9.06 8.26 -10.62
N GLY A 126 9.18 7.21 -9.84
CA GLY A 126 9.71 7.24 -8.47
C GLY A 126 8.69 7.61 -7.39
N ASP A 127 7.40 7.44 -7.65
CA ASP A 127 6.35 7.77 -6.67
C ASP A 127 6.46 6.94 -5.39
N PHE A 128 6.93 5.71 -5.50
CA PHE A 128 7.14 4.77 -4.37
C PHE A 128 8.28 3.82 -4.68
N ASP A 129 8.76 3.08 -3.68
CA ASP A 129 9.95 2.24 -3.79
C ASP A 129 9.60 0.74 -3.85
N LEU A 130 8.51 0.35 -3.21
CA LEU A 130 8.06 -1.04 -3.11
C LEU A 130 6.54 -1.12 -3.36
N VAL A 131 6.10 -2.32 -3.74
CA VAL A 131 4.69 -2.63 -3.99
C VAL A 131 4.26 -3.82 -3.14
N ALA A 132 3.19 -3.65 -2.37
CA ALA A 132 2.56 -4.74 -1.65
C ALA A 132 1.38 -5.30 -2.44
N VAL A 133 1.33 -6.62 -2.58
CA VAL A 133 0.28 -7.35 -3.28
C VAL A 133 -0.39 -8.30 -2.30
N GLY A 134 -1.71 -8.27 -2.21
CA GLY A 134 -2.49 -9.12 -1.28
C GLY A 134 -3.35 -10.14 -2.01
N ARG A 135 -4.57 -9.79 -2.30
CA ARG A 135 -5.59 -10.69 -2.87
C ARG A 135 -5.19 -11.49 -4.11
N PRO A 136 -4.42 -10.94 -5.08
CA PRO A 136 -3.94 -11.73 -6.20
C PRO A 136 -3.16 -12.98 -5.78
N LEU A 137 -2.33 -12.85 -4.73
CA LEU A 137 -1.50 -13.95 -4.22
C LEU A 137 -2.32 -15.03 -3.49
N LEU A 138 -3.52 -14.71 -3.01
CA LEU A 138 -4.43 -15.71 -2.43
C LEU A 138 -5.05 -16.61 -3.49
N SER A 139 -5.36 -16.05 -4.66
CA SER A 139 -5.94 -16.79 -5.78
C SER A 139 -4.88 -17.44 -6.68
N ASP A 140 -3.68 -16.87 -6.72
CA ASP A 140 -2.60 -17.28 -7.61
C ASP A 140 -1.24 -17.13 -6.90
N PRO A 141 -0.76 -18.17 -6.20
CA PRO A 141 0.56 -18.15 -5.55
C PRO A 141 1.72 -17.88 -6.52
N ASN A 142 1.54 -18.22 -7.80
CA ASN A 142 2.52 -18.01 -8.87
C ASN A 142 2.42 -16.62 -9.54
N TRP A 143 1.59 -15.71 -9.02
CA TRP A 143 1.34 -14.40 -9.62
C TRP A 143 2.63 -13.65 -9.97
N VAL A 144 3.57 -13.56 -9.04
CA VAL A 144 4.87 -12.87 -9.27
C VAL A 144 5.70 -13.57 -10.34
N ALA A 145 5.74 -14.90 -10.34
CA ALA A 145 6.47 -15.68 -11.34
C ALA A 145 5.89 -15.48 -12.75
N LYS A 146 4.56 -15.45 -12.87
CA LYS A 146 3.86 -15.16 -14.13
C LYS A 146 4.14 -13.75 -14.64
N ILE A 147 4.10 -12.73 -13.77
CA ILE A 147 4.46 -11.36 -14.15
C ILE A 147 5.89 -11.30 -14.67
N LYS A 148 6.86 -11.90 -13.96
CA LYS A 148 8.27 -11.95 -14.41
C LYS A 148 8.45 -12.66 -15.74
N ALA A 149 7.63 -13.67 -16.03
CA ALA A 149 7.66 -14.40 -17.28
C ALA A 149 6.88 -13.74 -18.43
N GLY A 150 6.23 -12.58 -18.19
CA GLY A 150 5.37 -11.90 -19.16
C GLY A 150 4.04 -12.60 -19.45
N LYS A 151 3.63 -13.56 -18.63
CA LYS A 151 2.42 -14.39 -18.79
C LYS A 151 1.21 -13.74 -18.11
N THR A 152 0.91 -12.51 -18.46
CA THR A 152 -0.16 -11.74 -17.82
C THR A 152 -1.56 -12.28 -18.13
N GLU A 153 -1.73 -12.98 -19.26
CA GLU A 153 -2.96 -13.66 -19.66
C GLU A 153 -3.32 -14.90 -18.80
N GLU A 154 -2.30 -15.45 -18.08
CA GLU A 154 -2.49 -16.57 -17.15
C GLU A 154 -2.86 -16.13 -15.73
N LEU A 155 -2.94 -14.81 -15.46
CA LEU A 155 -3.26 -14.29 -14.13
C LEU A 155 -4.69 -14.60 -13.73
N LYS A 156 -4.87 -15.00 -12.47
CA LYS A 156 -6.19 -15.29 -11.89
C LYS A 156 -6.76 -14.06 -11.21
N GLY A 157 -8.05 -13.82 -11.39
CA GLY A 157 -8.79 -12.84 -10.61
C GLY A 157 -8.96 -13.29 -9.16
N PHE A 158 -9.56 -12.42 -8.35
CA PHE A 158 -9.88 -12.73 -6.96
C PHE A 158 -11.38 -12.89 -6.75
N SER A 159 -11.75 -13.92 -6.01
CA SER A 159 -13.08 -14.11 -5.47
C SER A 159 -13.03 -14.52 -4.00
N LYS A 160 -14.16 -14.41 -3.29
CA LYS A 160 -14.25 -14.68 -1.85
C LYS A 160 -13.89 -16.14 -1.48
N GLU A 161 -14.07 -17.06 -2.40
CA GLU A 161 -13.73 -18.48 -2.22
C GLU A 161 -12.24 -18.68 -1.95
N ALA A 162 -11.37 -17.81 -2.50
CA ALA A 162 -9.94 -17.86 -2.26
C ALA A 162 -9.54 -17.58 -0.78
N LEU A 163 -10.47 -17.07 0.03
CA LEU A 163 -10.23 -16.90 1.48
C LEU A 163 -10.41 -18.20 2.28
N GLY A 164 -11.16 -19.15 1.74
CA GLY A 164 -11.46 -20.43 2.38
C GLY A 164 -10.58 -21.59 1.93
N GLN A 165 -9.73 -21.40 0.95
CA GLN A 165 -8.89 -22.44 0.37
C GLN A 165 -7.45 -22.02 0.27
N LEU A 166 -6.52 -22.88 0.74
CA LEU A 166 -5.10 -22.71 0.47
C LEU A 166 -4.79 -23.27 -0.92
N VAL A 167 -4.45 -22.40 -1.86
CA VAL A 167 -3.99 -22.80 -3.21
C VAL A 167 -2.48 -23.00 -3.11
N LEU A 168 -2.02 -24.23 -3.39
CA LEU A 168 -0.60 -24.63 -3.29
C LEU A 168 0.10 -24.76 -4.65
N GLU A 169 -0.63 -24.49 -5.77
CA GLU A 169 -0.08 -24.61 -7.14
C GLU A 169 -0.18 -23.30 -7.92
#